data_d64b9528bcad0e23b778caa995011a5b
#
_entry.id   d64b9528bcad0e23b778caa995011a5b
#
_cell.length_a   1.000
_cell.length_b   1.000
_cell.length_c   1.000
_cell.angle_alpha   90.00
_cell.angle_beta   90.00
_cell.angle_gamma   90.00
#
_symmetry.space_group_name_H-M   'P 1'
#
loop_
_entity.id
_entity.type
_entity.pdbx_description
1 polymer ?
#
loop_
_entity_poly.entity_id
_entity_poly.type
_entity_poly.pdbx_seq_one_letter_code
_entity_poly.pdbx_strand_id
1 'polypeptide(L)'
;MSQLSQKELDITANKILEDYDSKSPGIIFKEKMIISNEDALIVQSKVARLREKRGEEIIGYKIGCVSKDTQKKMGFTQPAFGYLWKSELYSSGIKLNKKNYANPAIEAEFGVILNRDIKPELSSFDYILESIEGFYPLIEIH
;
A
#
# COMPACT_ATOMS: atom_id res chain seq x y z
N MET A 1 -20.70 -5.88 -1.87
CA MET A 1 -20.93 -5.38 -3.26
C MET A 1 -20.47 -3.95 -3.34
N SER A 2 -19.76 -3.57 -4.41
CA SER A 2 -19.37 -2.19 -4.68
C SER A 2 -20.57 -1.25 -4.59
N GLN A 3 -20.42 -0.13 -3.86
CA GLN A 3 -21.47 0.90 -3.73
C GLN A 3 -21.26 2.03 -4.75
N LEU A 4 -20.03 2.17 -5.26
CA LEU A 4 -19.68 3.18 -6.26
C LEU A 4 -19.80 2.63 -7.69
N SER A 5 -20.26 3.47 -8.60
CA SER A 5 -20.21 3.16 -10.03
C SER A 5 -18.76 3.13 -10.55
N GLN A 6 -18.53 2.48 -11.68
CA GLN A 6 -17.22 2.42 -12.32
C GLN A 6 -16.62 3.83 -12.56
N LYS A 7 -17.46 4.79 -12.96
CA LYS A 7 -17.04 6.18 -13.18
C LYS A 7 -16.61 6.87 -11.88
N GLU A 8 -17.33 6.66 -10.77
CA GLU A 8 -16.96 7.23 -9.47
C GLU A 8 -15.66 6.62 -8.95
N LEU A 9 -15.45 5.31 -9.12
CA LEU A 9 -14.20 4.64 -8.78
C LEU A 9 -13.02 5.22 -9.58
N ASP A 10 -13.20 5.51 -10.88
CA ASP A 10 -12.16 6.12 -11.71
C ASP A 10 -11.85 7.55 -11.30
N ILE A 11 -12.89 8.36 -11.03
CA ILE A 11 -12.73 9.74 -10.54
C ILE A 11 -11.98 9.74 -9.21
N THR A 12 -12.38 8.85 -8.27
CA THR A 12 -11.76 8.75 -6.96
C THR A 12 -10.28 8.34 -7.07
N ALA A 13 -9.96 7.37 -7.92
CA ALA A 13 -8.57 6.93 -8.12
C ALA A 13 -7.67 8.05 -8.69
N ASN A 14 -8.16 8.79 -9.69
CA ASN A 14 -7.43 9.92 -10.24
C ASN A 14 -7.21 11.01 -9.19
N LYS A 15 -8.25 11.34 -8.41
CA LYS A 15 -8.17 12.34 -7.37
C LYS A 15 -7.17 11.97 -6.27
N ILE A 16 -7.16 10.70 -5.84
CA ILE A 16 -6.18 10.21 -4.85
C ILE A 16 -4.76 10.34 -5.40
N LEU A 17 -4.54 10.00 -6.68
CA LEU A 17 -3.23 10.13 -7.29
C LEU A 17 -2.79 11.60 -7.41
N GLU A 18 -3.68 12.51 -7.78
CA GLU A 18 -3.42 13.95 -7.78
C GLU A 18 -3.05 14.48 -6.39
N ASP A 19 -3.78 14.03 -5.35
CA ASP A 19 -3.51 14.40 -3.96
C ASP A 19 -2.12 13.89 -3.51
N TYR A 20 -1.76 12.68 -3.90
CA TYR A 20 -0.43 12.12 -3.66
C TYR A 20 0.66 12.93 -4.36
N ASP A 21 0.51 13.22 -5.65
CA ASP A 21 1.50 13.96 -6.45
C ASP A 21 1.68 15.40 -5.95
N SER A 22 0.59 16.06 -5.53
CA SER A 22 0.60 17.40 -4.96
C SER A 22 1.01 17.45 -3.49
N LYS A 23 1.26 16.29 -2.86
CA LYS A 23 1.57 16.17 -1.43
C LYS A 23 0.51 16.80 -0.54
N SER A 24 -0.72 16.69 -0.97
CA SER A 24 -1.90 17.17 -0.25
C SER A 24 -2.47 16.06 0.61
N PRO A 25 -2.82 16.31 1.89
CA PRO A 25 -3.60 15.36 2.66
C PRO A 25 -4.91 15.06 1.94
N GLY A 26 -5.12 13.80 1.57
CA GLY A 26 -6.10 13.37 0.58
C GLY A 26 -7.55 13.82 0.82
N ILE A 27 -8.31 13.82 -0.25
CA ILE A 27 -9.76 14.11 -0.31
C ILE A 27 -10.55 13.29 0.72
N ILE A 28 -10.17 12.04 0.96
CA ILE A 28 -10.83 11.16 1.94
C ILE A 28 -10.84 11.80 3.33
N PHE A 29 -9.74 12.45 3.72
CA PHE A 29 -9.64 13.11 5.02
C PHE A 29 -10.34 14.48 5.05
N LYS A 30 -10.26 15.25 3.97
CA LYS A 30 -10.83 16.59 3.88
C LYS A 30 -12.35 16.58 3.70
N GLU A 31 -12.84 15.71 2.85
CA GLU A 31 -14.26 15.65 2.46
C GLU A 31 -15.04 14.58 3.23
N LYS A 32 -14.37 13.87 4.19
CA LYS A 32 -14.98 12.79 4.98
C LYS A 32 -15.69 11.76 4.10
N MET A 33 -15.06 11.42 2.97
CA MET A 33 -15.60 10.44 2.05
C MET A 33 -15.78 9.09 2.74
N ILE A 34 -17.01 8.57 2.70
CA ILE A 34 -17.29 7.22 3.17
C ILE A 34 -17.17 6.28 1.98
N ILE A 35 -16.26 5.33 2.08
CA ILE A 35 -16.01 4.32 1.04
C ILE A 35 -16.03 2.93 1.68
N SER A 36 -16.64 1.96 1.01
CA SER A 36 -16.60 0.57 1.47
C SER A 36 -15.19 -0.02 1.31
N ASN A 37 -14.85 -1.04 2.13
CA ASN A 37 -13.57 -1.74 2.00
C ASN A 37 -13.39 -2.35 0.60
N GLU A 38 -14.46 -2.84 -0.01
CA GLU A 38 -14.46 -3.39 -1.36
C GLU A 38 -14.12 -2.31 -2.39
N ASP A 39 -14.78 -1.16 -2.33
CA ASP A 39 -14.51 -0.03 -3.22
C ASP A 39 -13.10 0.52 -3.01
N ALA A 40 -12.63 0.60 -1.76
CA ALA A 40 -11.28 1.05 -1.43
C ALA A 40 -10.20 0.17 -2.07
N LEU A 41 -10.36 -1.15 -2.08
CA LEU A 41 -9.45 -2.07 -2.75
C LEU A 41 -9.47 -1.90 -4.28
N ILE A 42 -10.65 -1.66 -4.86
CA ILE A 42 -10.77 -1.38 -6.30
C ILE A 42 -10.06 -0.06 -6.64
N VAL A 43 -10.30 0.99 -5.85
CA VAL A 43 -9.65 2.29 -6.04
C VAL A 43 -8.13 2.16 -5.89
N GLN A 44 -7.64 1.45 -4.86
CA GLN A 44 -6.22 1.17 -4.68
C GLN A 44 -5.61 0.51 -5.92
N SER A 45 -6.26 -0.52 -6.47
CA SER A 45 -5.81 -1.19 -7.70
C SER A 45 -5.80 -0.26 -8.92
N LYS A 46 -6.76 0.67 -9.01
CA LYS A 46 -6.81 1.66 -10.09
C LYS A 46 -5.67 2.68 -9.97
N VAL A 47 -5.40 3.18 -8.76
CA VAL A 47 -4.25 4.05 -8.49
C VAL A 47 -2.95 3.35 -8.87
N ALA A 48 -2.78 2.08 -8.50
CA ALA A 48 -1.61 1.30 -8.88
C ALA A 48 -1.44 1.23 -10.41
N ARG A 49 -2.50 0.91 -11.14
CA ARG A 49 -2.46 0.89 -12.62
C ARG A 49 -2.14 2.26 -13.24
N LEU A 50 -2.60 3.35 -12.63
CA LEU A 50 -2.26 4.70 -13.10
C LEU A 50 -0.77 4.99 -12.89
N ARG A 51 -0.20 4.57 -11.76
CA ARG A 51 1.24 4.69 -11.47
C ARG A 51 2.08 3.84 -12.42
N GLU A 52 1.69 2.59 -12.67
CA GLU A 52 2.36 1.72 -13.65
C GLU A 52 2.33 2.31 -15.07
N LYS A 53 1.19 2.88 -15.50
CA LYS A 53 1.07 3.53 -16.82
C LYS A 53 2.02 4.70 -17.02
N ARG A 54 2.44 5.37 -15.95
CA ARG A 54 3.45 6.45 -16.01
C ARG A 54 4.88 5.94 -15.79
N GLY A 55 5.08 4.63 -15.77
CA GLY A 55 6.39 3.99 -15.72
C GLY A 55 6.90 3.65 -14.32
N GLU A 56 6.07 3.71 -13.29
CA GLU A 56 6.46 3.25 -11.96
C GLU A 56 6.38 1.71 -11.86
N GLU A 57 7.25 1.12 -11.05
CA GLU A 57 7.40 -0.32 -10.91
C GLU A 57 7.02 -0.76 -9.50
N ILE A 58 6.11 -1.73 -9.39
CA ILE A 58 5.79 -2.39 -8.12
C ILE A 58 6.89 -3.42 -7.83
N ILE A 59 7.50 -3.35 -6.65
CA ILE A 59 8.58 -4.25 -6.23
C ILE A 59 8.18 -5.17 -5.06
N GLY A 60 6.98 -5.00 -4.54
CA GLY A 60 6.50 -5.80 -3.42
C GLY A 60 5.22 -5.24 -2.81
N TYR A 61 4.94 -5.74 -1.61
CA TYR A 61 3.73 -5.40 -0.88
C TYR A 61 4.06 -5.11 0.58
N LYS A 62 3.32 -4.21 1.19
CA LYS A 62 3.28 -4.01 2.63
C LYS A 62 1.99 -4.61 3.19
N ILE A 63 2.04 -5.09 4.44
CA ILE A 63 0.88 -5.64 5.13
C ILE A 63 0.72 -4.91 6.46
N GLY A 64 -0.47 -4.37 6.70
CA GLY A 64 -0.82 -3.67 7.92
C GLY A 64 -2.08 -4.25 8.58
N CYS A 65 -2.44 -3.71 9.73
CA CYS A 65 -3.64 -4.13 10.48
C CYS A 65 -3.67 -5.64 10.76
N VAL A 66 -2.54 -6.23 11.14
CA VAL A 66 -2.39 -7.68 11.31
C VAL A 66 -3.07 -8.21 12.59
N SER A 67 -3.18 -7.39 13.64
CA SER A 67 -3.82 -7.83 14.88
C SER A 67 -5.34 -7.79 14.80
N LYS A 68 -6.01 -8.77 15.41
CA LYS A 68 -7.48 -8.83 15.45
C LYS A 68 -8.10 -7.59 16.12
N ASP A 69 -7.45 -7.04 17.13
CA ASP A 69 -7.91 -5.83 17.80
C ASP A 69 -7.85 -4.62 16.87
N THR A 70 -6.76 -4.46 16.11
CA THR A 70 -6.64 -3.38 15.12
C THR A 70 -7.67 -3.56 14.02
N GLN A 71 -7.83 -4.77 13.49
CA GLN A 71 -8.85 -5.07 12.48
C GLN A 71 -10.24 -4.67 12.97
N LYS A 72 -10.61 -5.08 14.18
CA LYS A 72 -11.92 -4.74 14.77
C LYS A 72 -12.11 -3.24 14.93
N LYS A 73 -11.10 -2.52 15.43
CA LYS A 73 -11.15 -1.05 15.58
C LYS A 73 -11.30 -0.33 14.26
N MET A 74 -10.66 -0.82 13.21
CA MET A 74 -10.64 -0.22 11.87
C MET A 74 -11.77 -0.73 10.95
N GLY A 75 -12.58 -1.67 11.42
CA GLY A 75 -13.66 -2.25 10.60
C GLY A 75 -13.20 -3.22 9.53
N PHE A 76 -11.98 -3.78 9.66
CA PHE A 76 -11.45 -4.78 8.74
C PHE A 76 -11.77 -6.20 9.21
N THR A 77 -11.97 -7.12 8.28
CA THR A 77 -12.14 -8.56 8.53
C THR A 77 -10.86 -9.36 8.30
N GLN A 78 -9.87 -8.74 7.65
CA GLN A 78 -8.57 -9.31 7.29
C GLN A 78 -7.49 -8.22 7.32
N PRO A 79 -6.20 -8.57 7.32
CA PRO A 79 -5.13 -7.59 7.17
C PRO A 79 -5.29 -6.73 5.92
N ALA A 80 -4.89 -5.47 6.02
CA ALA A 80 -4.80 -4.58 4.86
C ALA A 80 -3.46 -4.80 4.15
N PHE A 81 -3.40 -4.49 2.86
CA PHE A 81 -2.15 -4.50 2.09
C PHE A 81 -2.00 -3.22 1.27
N GLY A 82 -0.76 -2.89 0.92
CA GLY A 82 -0.41 -1.81 0.02
C GLY A 82 0.69 -2.24 -0.93
N TYR A 83 0.96 -1.41 -1.94
CA TYR A 83 2.04 -1.65 -2.91
C TYR A 83 3.32 -0.94 -2.46
N LEU A 84 4.47 -1.58 -2.69
CA LEU A 84 5.79 -0.96 -2.55
C LEU A 84 6.32 -0.61 -3.93
N TRP A 85 6.78 0.63 -4.07
CA TRP A 85 7.23 1.17 -5.35
C TRP A 85 8.74 1.31 -5.38
N LYS A 86 9.34 0.95 -6.51
CA LYS A 86 10.79 1.04 -6.71
C LYS A 86 11.32 2.46 -6.53
N SER A 87 10.54 3.45 -6.95
CA SER A 87 10.85 4.87 -6.79
C SER A 87 10.88 5.34 -5.33
N GLU A 88 10.30 4.58 -4.42
CA GLU A 88 10.19 4.88 -2.99
C GLU A 88 11.11 4.00 -2.13
N LEU A 89 11.91 3.14 -2.75
CA LEU A 89 12.90 2.32 -2.05
C LEU A 89 14.21 3.09 -1.93
N TYR A 90 14.63 3.33 -0.70
CA TYR A 90 15.85 4.08 -0.37
C TYR A 90 16.87 3.21 0.34
N SER A 91 18.15 3.52 0.11
CA SER A 91 19.25 2.88 0.83
C SER A 91 19.44 3.49 2.21
N SER A 92 19.96 2.68 3.14
CA SER A 92 20.34 3.15 4.48
C SER A 92 21.27 4.37 4.41
N GLY A 93 21.07 5.33 5.31
CA GLY A 93 21.86 6.55 5.40
C GLY A 93 21.41 7.69 4.49
N ILE A 94 20.35 7.51 3.69
CA ILE A 94 19.79 8.60 2.88
C ILE A 94 19.27 9.73 3.76
N LYS A 95 19.38 10.95 3.27
CA LYS A 95 18.77 12.15 3.86
C LYS A 95 17.55 12.55 3.04
N LEU A 96 16.37 12.40 3.60
CA LEU A 96 15.12 12.77 2.96
C LEU A 96 14.67 14.17 3.40
N ASN A 97 14.19 14.96 2.44
CA ASN A 97 13.69 16.29 2.76
C ASN A 97 12.21 16.18 3.18
N LYS A 98 11.89 16.64 4.40
CA LYS A 98 10.52 16.64 4.94
C LYS A 98 9.51 17.32 4.00
N LYS A 99 9.94 18.34 3.24
CA LYS A 99 9.08 19.05 2.26
C LYS A 99 8.56 18.15 1.13
N ASN A 100 9.15 16.97 0.94
CA ASN A 100 8.71 16.01 -0.06
C ASN A 100 7.50 15.16 0.39
N TYR A 101 7.04 15.35 1.61
CA TYR A 101 5.96 14.57 2.23
C TYR A 101 4.87 15.50 2.77
N ALA A 102 3.62 15.09 2.69
CA ALA A 102 2.49 15.86 3.18
C ALA A 102 2.45 15.89 4.72
N ASN A 103 2.53 14.74 5.34
CA ASN A 103 2.48 14.58 6.81
C ASN A 103 3.27 13.31 7.19
N PRO A 104 4.61 13.34 7.10
CA PRO A 104 5.41 12.12 7.26
C PRO A 104 5.36 11.59 8.68
N ALA A 105 5.14 10.30 8.79
CA ALA A 105 5.36 9.48 9.97
C ALA A 105 6.35 8.36 9.64
N ILE A 106 6.96 7.75 10.65
CA ILE A 106 7.93 6.67 10.51
C ILE A 106 7.56 5.51 11.42
N GLU A 107 7.72 4.29 10.90
CA GLU A 107 7.51 3.06 11.66
C GLU A 107 8.72 2.14 11.48
N ALA A 108 9.05 1.40 12.54
CA ALA A 108 10.08 0.35 12.47
C ALA A 108 9.41 -0.95 12.00
N GLU A 109 9.92 -1.53 10.93
CA GLU A 109 9.33 -2.67 10.26
C GLU A 109 10.35 -3.77 9.94
N PHE A 110 9.87 -4.94 9.59
CA PHE A 110 10.64 -6.01 8.99
C PHE A 110 10.26 -6.20 7.53
N GLY A 111 11.25 -6.09 6.65
CA GLY A 111 11.11 -6.50 5.27
C GLY A 111 11.47 -7.96 5.08
N VAL A 112 10.74 -8.64 4.21
CA VAL A 112 11.02 -10.01 3.79
C VAL A 112 11.39 -9.98 2.31
N ILE A 113 12.56 -10.49 1.95
CA ILE A 113 12.93 -10.68 0.54
C ILE A 113 12.61 -12.11 0.16
N LEU A 114 11.91 -12.27 -0.96
CA LEU A 114 11.59 -13.55 -1.54
C LEU A 114 12.58 -13.90 -2.65
N ASN A 115 13.01 -15.17 -2.69
CA ASN A 115 13.88 -15.69 -3.73
C ASN A 115 13.11 -16.14 -4.99
N ARG A 116 11.77 -16.15 -4.93
CA ARG A 116 10.86 -16.52 -6.01
C ARG A 116 9.48 -15.92 -5.78
N ASP A 117 8.66 -15.87 -6.83
CA ASP A 117 7.25 -15.51 -6.72
C ASP A 117 6.46 -16.59 -5.98
N ILE A 118 5.59 -16.15 -5.09
CA ILE A 118 4.67 -17.05 -4.40
C ILE A 118 3.51 -17.40 -5.33
N LYS A 119 3.36 -18.70 -5.61
CA LYS A 119 2.24 -19.22 -6.39
C LYS A 119 1.09 -19.55 -5.45
N PRO A 120 -0.11 -18.96 -5.64
CA PRO A 120 -1.25 -19.20 -4.73
C PRO A 120 -1.59 -20.67 -4.52
N GLU A 121 -1.46 -21.48 -5.57
CA GLU A 121 -1.73 -22.93 -5.54
C GLU A 121 -0.70 -23.74 -4.74
N LEU A 122 0.48 -23.17 -4.46
CA LEU A 122 1.55 -23.80 -3.70
C LEU A 122 1.77 -23.15 -2.32
N SER A 123 0.79 -22.44 -1.79
CA SER A 123 0.90 -21.64 -0.57
C SER A 123 0.92 -22.45 0.74
N SER A 124 1.55 -23.62 0.76
CA SER A 124 1.84 -24.33 2.01
C SER A 124 2.84 -23.54 2.87
N PHE A 125 2.81 -23.76 4.17
CA PHE A 125 3.71 -23.06 5.10
C PHE A 125 5.18 -23.32 4.73
N ASP A 126 5.54 -24.56 4.44
CA ASP A 126 6.91 -24.93 4.08
C ASP A 126 7.34 -24.25 2.77
N TYR A 127 6.49 -24.24 1.75
CA TYR A 127 6.78 -23.56 0.48
C TYR A 127 7.01 -22.05 0.68
N ILE A 128 6.20 -21.41 1.54
CA ILE A 128 6.38 -19.99 1.85
C ILE A 128 7.71 -19.77 2.57
N LEU A 129 8.06 -20.58 3.58
CA LEU A 129 9.33 -20.47 4.29
C LEU A 129 10.53 -20.67 3.37
N GLU A 130 10.51 -21.65 2.50
CA GLU A 130 11.55 -21.90 1.49
C GLU A 130 11.69 -20.78 0.46
N SER A 131 10.64 -19.98 0.29
CA SER A 131 10.64 -18.84 -0.63
C SER A 131 11.25 -17.59 -0.01
N ILE A 132 11.58 -17.58 1.27
CA ILE A 132 12.19 -16.45 1.96
C ILE A 132 13.70 -16.50 1.74
N GLU A 133 14.26 -15.45 1.15
CA GLU A 133 15.71 -15.24 1.06
C GLU A 133 16.28 -14.68 2.37
N GLY A 134 15.56 -13.73 2.99
CA GLY A 134 15.99 -13.14 4.25
C GLY A 134 15.03 -12.13 4.85
N PHE A 135 15.34 -11.74 6.08
CA PHE A 135 14.64 -10.71 6.85
C PHE A 135 15.54 -9.51 7.06
N TYR A 136 15.01 -8.32 6.87
CA TYR A 136 15.75 -7.08 6.97
C TYR A 136 15.01 -6.07 7.84
N PRO A 137 15.67 -5.45 8.83
CA PRO A 137 15.10 -4.31 9.52
C PRO A 137 15.02 -3.13 8.55
N LEU A 138 13.89 -2.44 8.55
CA LEU A 138 13.70 -1.26 7.73
C LEU A 138 12.88 -0.20 8.48
N ILE A 139 12.90 1.01 7.93
CA ILE A 139 12.06 2.11 8.37
C ILE A 139 11.05 2.39 7.26
N GLU A 140 9.77 2.23 7.57
CA GLU A 140 8.70 2.69 6.71
C GLU A 140 8.49 4.20 6.91
N ILE A 141 8.25 4.92 5.82
CA ILE A 141 7.87 6.33 5.80
C ILE A 141 6.51 6.44 5.14
N HIS A 142 5.52 6.96 5.85
CA HIS A 142 4.16 7.12 5.35
C HIS A 142 3.52 8.46 5.74
#